data_4c215699c5eae299637706f7261b0f97
#
_entry.id   4c215699c5eae299637706f7261b0f97
#
_cell.length_a   1.000
_cell.length_b   1.000
_cell.length_c   1.000
_cell.angle_alpha   90.00
_cell.angle_beta   90.00
_cell.angle_gamma   90.00
#
_symmetry.space_group_name_H-M   'P 1'
#
loop_
_entity.id
_entity.type
_entity.pdbx_description
1 polymer ?
#
loop_
_entity_poly.entity_id
_entity_poly.type
_entity_poly.pdbx_seq_one_letter_code
_entity_poly.pdbx_strand_id
1 'polypeptide(L)'
;MNNMLDYIEEYGDFSFKEKAFNEVDNLIFSQLAYTDFKDIADKQSVSLLKGAKLFFAMYTQEEIENLIAISVKSADLLKKCSMTKRFSNVIMCDYINNVNDDIDKQFSAIHFLLDDGSDVVAFRGTDVTVTGVKESAMLSYMFPVPAQIEALYYFQETSMLHSGDIILCGHSKGGNLAVFA
;
A
#
# COMPACT_ATOMS: atom_id res chain seq x y z
N MET A 1 4.33 2.89 23.38
CA MET A 1 4.30 2.85 21.90
C MET A 1 3.79 4.19 21.42
N ASN A 2 4.61 4.95 20.71
CA ASN A 2 4.30 6.33 20.35
C ASN A 2 4.07 6.51 18.84
N ASN A 3 4.57 5.57 18.01
CA ASN A 3 4.43 5.63 16.54
C ASN A 3 4.66 4.25 15.88
N MET A 4 4.51 4.16 14.55
CA MET A 4 4.69 2.92 13.77
C MET A 4 6.11 2.33 13.89
N LEU A 5 7.14 3.16 14.04
CA LEU A 5 8.52 2.68 14.13
C LEU A 5 8.78 1.98 15.47
N ASP A 6 8.22 2.52 16.56
CA ASP A 6 8.28 1.87 17.89
C ASP A 6 7.56 0.51 17.86
N TYR A 7 6.43 0.42 17.15
CA TYR A 7 5.73 -0.84 16.94
C TYR A 7 6.58 -1.87 16.20
N ILE A 8 7.27 -1.47 15.13
CA ILE A 8 8.15 -2.36 14.38
C ILE A 8 9.30 -2.86 15.25
N GLU A 9 9.85 -2.03 16.14
CA GLU A 9 10.90 -2.43 17.08
C GLU A 9 10.38 -3.44 18.13
N GLU A 10 9.13 -3.31 18.59
CA GLU A 10 8.52 -4.21 19.59
C GLU A 10 8.00 -5.51 18.98
N TYR A 11 7.38 -5.44 17.80
CA TYR A 11 6.66 -6.56 17.19
C TYR A 11 7.39 -7.20 15.99
N GLY A 12 8.45 -6.57 15.48
CA GLY A 12 9.14 -6.98 14.27
C GLY A 12 9.74 -8.38 14.30
N ASP A 13 10.05 -8.91 15.48
CA ASP A 13 10.58 -10.27 15.68
C ASP A 13 9.52 -11.38 15.68
N PHE A 14 8.24 -11.02 15.63
CA PHE A 14 7.13 -11.97 15.60
C PHE A 14 6.46 -11.99 14.22
N SER A 15 6.28 -13.16 13.62
CA SER A 15 5.48 -13.33 12.41
C SER A 15 3.98 -13.11 12.68
N PHE A 16 3.16 -13.03 11.63
CA PHE A 16 1.69 -12.94 11.79
C PHE A 16 1.09 -14.22 12.37
N LYS A 17 1.73 -15.38 12.18
CA LYS A 17 1.36 -16.64 12.85
C LYS A 17 1.59 -16.62 14.36
N GLU A 18 2.63 -15.93 14.81
CA GLU A 18 2.99 -15.85 16.23
C GLU A 18 2.22 -14.75 16.97
N LYS A 19 1.96 -13.64 16.30
CA LYS A 19 1.11 -12.55 16.78
C LYS A 19 0.21 -12.09 15.65
N ALA A 20 -1.10 -12.26 15.82
CA ALA A 20 -2.11 -11.93 14.82
C ALA A 20 -1.99 -10.48 14.33
N PHE A 21 -2.48 -10.27 13.11
CA PHE A 21 -2.64 -8.95 12.51
C PHE A 21 -3.48 -8.01 13.41
N ASN A 22 -3.14 -6.73 13.46
CA ASN A 22 -3.85 -5.73 14.24
C ASN A 22 -3.89 -4.36 13.54
N GLU A 23 -4.51 -3.38 14.18
CA GLU A 23 -4.76 -2.05 13.61
C GLU A 23 -3.47 -1.27 13.28
N VAL A 24 -2.36 -1.55 13.97
CA VAL A 24 -1.07 -0.89 13.68
C VAL A 24 -0.43 -1.48 12.42
N ASP A 25 -0.57 -2.80 12.21
CA ASP A 25 -0.17 -3.43 10.95
C ASP A 25 -0.96 -2.86 9.78
N ASN A 26 -2.29 -2.69 9.96
CA ASN A 26 -3.18 -2.05 8.99
C ASN A 26 -2.67 -0.65 8.60
N LEU A 27 -2.28 0.17 9.59
CA LEU A 27 -1.71 1.49 9.35
C LEU A 27 -0.38 1.42 8.59
N ILE A 28 0.48 0.45 8.92
CA ILE A 28 1.76 0.23 8.23
C ILE A 28 1.54 -0.12 6.75
N PHE A 29 0.66 -1.09 6.44
CA PHE A 29 0.35 -1.44 5.06
C PHE A 29 -0.29 -0.28 4.29
N SER A 30 -1.18 0.47 4.93
CA SER A 30 -1.77 1.68 4.34
C SER A 30 -0.72 2.74 4.00
N GLN A 31 0.35 2.85 4.80
CA GLN A 31 1.45 3.76 4.55
C GLN A 31 2.40 3.22 3.47
N LEU A 32 2.68 1.91 3.45
CA LEU A 32 3.51 1.27 2.43
C LEU A 32 2.91 1.41 1.02
N ALA A 33 1.58 1.50 0.89
CA ALA A 33 0.90 1.73 -0.38
C ALA A 33 1.27 3.07 -1.07
N TYR A 34 1.93 4.00 -0.38
CA TYR A 34 2.47 5.23 -0.99
C TYR A 34 3.83 5.04 -1.66
N THR A 35 4.47 3.87 -1.50
CA THR A 35 5.71 3.54 -2.21
C THR A 35 5.37 3.15 -3.67
N ASP A 36 6.16 3.66 -4.62
CA ASP A 36 6.02 3.24 -6.02
C ASP A 36 6.69 1.88 -6.23
N PHE A 37 5.88 0.83 -6.41
CA PHE A 37 6.34 -0.52 -6.68
C PHE A 37 6.22 -0.91 -8.16
N LYS A 38 6.11 0.06 -9.06
CA LYS A 38 6.15 -0.18 -10.50
C LYS A 38 7.44 -0.89 -10.90
N ASP A 39 7.33 -1.85 -11.81
CA ASP A 39 8.41 -2.75 -12.24
C ASP A 39 8.99 -3.65 -11.13
N ILE A 40 8.40 -3.61 -9.93
CA ILE A 40 8.77 -4.43 -8.77
C ILE A 40 7.69 -5.49 -8.48
N ALA A 41 6.43 -5.06 -8.30
CA ALA A 41 5.32 -5.92 -7.89
C ALA A 41 4.08 -5.81 -8.80
N ASP A 42 4.19 -5.16 -9.97
CA ASP A 42 3.11 -5.02 -10.95
C ASP A 42 3.02 -6.21 -11.92
N LYS A 43 4.13 -6.92 -12.16
CA LYS A 43 4.21 -8.05 -13.11
C LYS A 43 4.66 -9.36 -12.48
N GLN A 44 5.01 -9.34 -11.21
CA GLN A 44 5.53 -10.49 -10.47
C GLN A 44 5.24 -10.37 -8.99
N SER A 45 5.19 -11.50 -8.32
CA SER A 45 5.14 -11.54 -6.86
C SER A 45 6.56 -11.52 -6.28
N VAL A 46 6.81 -10.67 -5.30
CA VAL A 46 8.12 -10.55 -4.63
C VAL A 46 7.95 -10.39 -3.12
N SER A 47 8.90 -10.92 -2.33
CA SER A 47 8.89 -10.61 -0.89
C SER A 47 9.21 -9.13 -0.65
N LEU A 48 8.67 -8.57 0.44
CA LEU A 48 8.90 -7.18 0.82
C LEU A 48 10.41 -6.88 0.97
N LEU A 49 11.20 -7.83 1.47
CA LEU A 49 12.66 -7.71 1.51
C LEU A 49 13.27 -7.56 0.11
N LYS A 50 12.84 -8.39 -0.85
CA LYS A 50 13.33 -8.31 -2.24
C LYS A 50 12.85 -7.03 -2.92
N GLY A 51 11.60 -6.66 -2.73
CA GLY A 51 11.03 -5.42 -3.26
C GLY A 51 11.72 -4.19 -2.72
N ALA A 52 12.03 -4.15 -1.43
CA ALA A 52 12.79 -3.05 -0.83
C ALA A 52 14.20 -2.94 -1.44
N LYS A 53 14.90 -4.07 -1.62
CA LYS A 53 16.22 -4.07 -2.28
C LYS A 53 16.16 -3.54 -3.71
N LEU A 54 15.13 -3.91 -4.47
CA LEU A 54 14.92 -3.41 -5.84
C LEU A 54 14.62 -1.91 -5.82
N PHE A 55 13.71 -1.46 -4.94
CA PHE A 55 13.36 -0.05 -4.80
C PHE A 55 14.60 0.81 -4.51
N PHE A 56 15.40 0.46 -3.51
CA PHE A 56 16.61 1.21 -3.16
C PHE A 56 17.77 1.04 -4.16
N ALA A 57 17.69 0.10 -5.09
CA ALA A 57 18.59 0.02 -6.23
C ALA A 57 18.16 0.86 -7.43
N MET A 58 16.85 1.14 -7.57
CA MET A 58 16.27 1.96 -8.64
C MET A 58 16.37 3.45 -8.37
N TYR A 59 16.29 3.86 -7.09
CA TYR A 59 16.28 5.27 -6.67
C TYR A 59 17.52 5.62 -5.87
N THR A 60 18.18 6.72 -6.22
CA THR A 60 19.28 7.29 -5.43
C THR A 60 18.74 7.88 -4.12
N GLN A 61 19.61 8.05 -3.14
CA GLN A 61 19.25 8.70 -1.88
C GLN A 61 18.70 10.13 -2.11
N GLU A 62 19.31 10.88 -3.03
CA GLU A 62 18.85 12.24 -3.38
C GLU A 62 17.44 12.23 -4.00
N GLU A 63 17.15 11.28 -4.88
CA GLU A 63 15.79 11.14 -5.46
C GLU A 63 14.77 10.82 -4.38
N ILE A 64 15.10 9.93 -3.42
CA ILE A 64 14.21 9.60 -2.30
C ILE A 64 13.96 10.83 -1.42
N GLU A 65 14.99 11.60 -1.10
CA GLU A 65 14.89 12.81 -0.27
C GLU A 65 14.08 13.93 -0.95
N ASN A 66 14.06 13.96 -2.27
CA ASN A 66 13.26 14.89 -3.08
C ASN A 66 11.81 14.42 -3.32
N LEU A 67 11.44 13.21 -2.89
CA LEU A 67 10.05 12.78 -2.91
C LEU A 67 9.18 13.66 -2.01
N ILE A 68 7.89 13.68 -2.26
CA ILE A 68 6.94 14.32 -1.33
C ILE A 68 7.00 13.65 0.04
N ALA A 69 6.74 14.42 1.09
CA ALA A 69 6.92 13.98 2.49
C ALA A 69 6.25 12.64 2.85
N ILE A 70 5.10 12.31 2.24
CA ILE A 70 4.41 11.03 2.45
C ILE A 70 5.25 9.89 1.85
N SER A 71 5.77 10.04 0.64
CA SER A 71 6.58 9.02 -0.04
C SER A 71 7.95 8.84 0.62
N VAL A 72 8.59 9.89 1.13
CA VAL A 72 9.82 9.79 1.93
C VAL A 72 9.57 8.94 3.18
N LYS A 73 8.51 9.22 3.93
CA LYS A 73 8.15 8.44 5.12
C LYS A 73 7.84 6.98 4.78
N SER A 74 7.23 6.72 3.61
CA SER A 74 6.96 5.36 3.14
C SER A 74 8.24 4.62 2.79
N ALA A 75 9.24 5.26 2.19
CA ALA A 75 10.55 4.68 1.92
C ALA A 75 11.30 4.32 3.22
N ASP A 76 11.30 5.19 4.23
CA ASP A 76 11.87 4.90 5.54
C ASP A 76 11.18 3.71 6.22
N LEU A 77 9.84 3.67 6.15
CA LEU A 77 9.04 2.59 6.70
C LEU A 77 9.32 1.27 5.96
N LEU A 78 9.39 1.29 4.62
CA LEU A 78 9.75 0.14 3.79
C LEU A 78 11.11 -0.43 4.20
N LYS A 79 12.11 0.43 4.39
CA LYS A 79 13.44 0.05 4.85
C LYS A 79 13.38 -0.68 6.20
N LYS A 80 12.69 -0.12 7.18
CA LYS A 80 12.53 -0.72 8.51
C LYS A 80 11.78 -2.06 8.45
N CYS A 81 10.61 -2.10 7.81
CA CYS A 81 9.80 -3.31 7.66
C CYS A 81 10.59 -4.45 6.98
N SER A 82 11.35 -4.14 5.92
CA SER A 82 12.10 -5.14 5.17
C SER A 82 13.17 -5.86 5.99
N MET A 83 13.58 -5.33 7.15
CA MET A 83 14.61 -5.88 8.02
C MET A 83 14.05 -6.72 9.17
N THR A 84 12.73 -6.88 9.26
CA THR A 84 12.07 -7.58 10.37
C THR A 84 11.49 -8.93 9.94
N LYS A 85 11.36 -9.87 10.89
CA LYS A 85 10.71 -11.16 10.63
C LYS A 85 9.25 -10.99 10.24
N ARG A 86 8.55 -10.02 10.86
CA ARG A 86 7.12 -9.77 10.66
C ARG A 86 6.79 -9.43 9.21
N PHE A 87 7.59 -8.55 8.60
CA PHE A 87 7.25 -7.99 7.28
C PHE A 87 8.14 -8.48 6.13
N SER A 88 9.38 -8.90 6.40
CA SER A 88 10.36 -9.19 5.33
C SER A 88 9.91 -10.25 4.33
N ASN A 89 9.14 -11.24 4.78
CA ASN A 89 8.65 -12.36 3.98
C ASN A 89 7.23 -12.15 3.42
N VAL A 90 6.56 -11.06 3.77
CA VAL A 90 5.28 -10.68 3.16
C VAL A 90 5.46 -10.61 1.65
N ILE A 91 4.58 -11.24 0.90
CA ILE A 91 4.63 -11.22 -0.57
C ILE A 91 3.82 -10.03 -1.07
N MET A 92 4.44 -9.21 -1.90
CA MET A 92 3.81 -8.10 -2.62
C MET A 92 3.48 -8.54 -4.05
N CYS A 93 2.28 -8.25 -4.52
CA CYS A 93 1.82 -8.54 -5.88
C CYS A 93 0.72 -7.57 -6.32
N ASP A 94 0.32 -7.69 -7.58
CA ASP A 94 -0.81 -7.00 -8.19
C ASP A 94 -0.77 -5.47 -8.01
N TYR A 95 0.44 -4.89 -7.91
CA TYR A 95 0.58 -3.44 -7.82
C TYR A 95 0.05 -2.75 -9.06
N ILE A 96 -0.79 -1.76 -8.85
CA ILE A 96 -1.31 -0.88 -9.89
C ILE A 96 -1.14 0.59 -9.50
N ASN A 97 -0.80 1.41 -10.48
CA ASN A 97 -0.79 2.87 -10.37
C ASN A 97 -1.37 3.44 -11.67
N ASN A 98 -2.64 3.81 -11.62
CA ASN A 98 -3.41 4.26 -12.77
C ASN A 98 -3.90 5.70 -12.55
N VAL A 99 -3.24 6.63 -13.23
CA VAL A 99 -3.59 8.06 -13.23
C VAL A 99 -4.12 8.43 -14.60
N ASN A 100 -5.29 9.06 -14.65
CA ASN A 100 -5.92 9.54 -15.87
C ASN A 100 -6.45 10.96 -15.66
N ASP A 101 -5.76 11.93 -16.26
CA ASP A 101 -6.08 13.35 -16.12
C ASP A 101 -7.36 13.77 -16.85
N ASP A 102 -7.78 13.03 -17.90
CA ASP A 102 -8.98 13.34 -18.68
C ASP A 102 -10.28 13.18 -17.89
N ILE A 103 -10.26 12.29 -16.90
CA ILE A 103 -11.39 11.99 -16.02
C ILE A 103 -11.10 12.27 -14.55
N ASP A 104 -10.04 13.05 -14.27
CA ASP A 104 -9.57 13.36 -12.93
C ASP A 104 -9.48 12.12 -12.02
N LYS A 105 -8.95 10.99 -12.54
CA LYS A 105 -8.79 9.73 -11.81
C LYS A 105 -7.36 9.54 -11.34
N GLN A 106 -7.20 9.25 -10.04
CA GLN A 106 -5.94 8.80 -9.46
C GLN A 106 -6.20 7.56 -8.60
N PHE A 107 -5.79 6.41 -9.09
CA PHE A 107 -5.94 5.12 -8.42
C PHE A 107 -4.59 4.42 -8.25
N SER A 108 -4.33 3.88 -7.08
CA SER A 108 -3.21 2.97 -6.85
C SER A 108 -3.54 1.99 -5.73
N ALA A 109 -3.18 0.74 -5.91
CA ALA A 109 -3.39 -0.32 -4.95
C ALA A 109 -2.26 -1.36 -5.03
N ILE A 110 -2.13 -2.14 -3.96
CA ILE A 110 -1.19 -3.25 -3.87
C ILE A 110 -1.78 -4.35 -2.98
N HIS A 111 -1.47 -5.60 -3.32
CA HIS A 111 -1.85 -6.78 -2.55
C HIS A 111 -0.64 -7.33 -1.79
N PHE A 112 -0.84 -7.66 -0.51
CA PHE A 112 0.15 -8.26 0.37
C PHE A 112 -0.37 -9.59 0.90
N LEU A 113 0.39 -10.68 0.69
CA LEU A 113 0.07 -12.01 1.21
C LEU A 113 0.89 -12.25 2.48
N LEU A 114 0.21 -12.55 3.59
CA LEU A 114 0.83 -12.73 4.89
C LEU A 114 1.15 -14.21 5.15
N ASP A 115 2.04 -14.47 6.10
CA ASP A 115 2.47 -15.83 6.42
C ASP A 115 1.44 -16.65 7.23
N ASP A 116 0.42 -16.01 7.79
CA ASP A 116 -0.71 -16.67 8.45
C ASP A 116 -1.81 -17.12 7.48
N GLY A 117 -1.70 -16.75 6.21
CA GLY A 117 -2.64 -17.08 5.15
C GLY A 117 -3.72 -16.00 4.93
N SER A 118 -3.69 -14.90 5.67
CA SER A 118 -4.51 -13.73 5.36
C SER A 118 -3.86 -12.84 4.31
N ASP A 119 -4.67 -12.02 3.66
CA ASP A 119 -4.27 -11.11 2.60
C ASP A 119 -4.65 -9.66 2.96
N VAL A 120 -3.82 -8.71 2.59
CA VAL A 120 -4.10 -7.29 2.79
C VAL A 120 -4.10 -6.57 1.45
N VAL A 121 -5.21 -5.96 1.08
CA VAL A 121 -5.32 -5.06 -0.07
C VAL A 121 -5.25 -3.62 0.44
N ALA A 122 -4.18 -2.92 0.07
CA ALA A 122 -3.95 -1.56 0.51
C ALA A 122 -4.17 -0.57 -0.65
N PHE A 123 -5.13 0.34 -0.47
CA PHE A 123 -5.42 1.42 -1.41
C PHE A 123 -4.66 2.69 -1.02
N ARG A 124 -3.92 3.25 -1.97
CA ARG A 124 -3.22 4.53 -1.77
C ARG A 124 -4.22 5.68 -1.68
N GLY A 125 -3.98 6.58 -0.73
CA GLY A 125 -4.70 7.84 -0.64
C GLY A 125 -4.27 8.85 -1.71
N THR A 126 -4.82 10.06 -1.61
CA THR A 126 -4.46 11.19 -2.48
C THR A 126 -2.96 11.51 -2.33
N ASP A 127 -2.27 11.66 -3.46
CA ASP A 127 -1.00 12.36 -3.49
C ASP A 127 -1.23 13.88 -3.69
N VAL A 128 -0.16 14.66 -3.76
CA VAL A 128 -0.23 16.13 -3.94
C VAL A 128 -0.40 16.56 -5.39
N THR A 129 -0.72 15.64 -6.32
CA THR A 129 -1.01 15.99 -7.72
C THR A 129 -2.33 16.73 -7.84
N VAL A 130 -2.44 17.57 -8.87
CA VAL A 130 -3.69 18.30 -9.17
C VAL A 130 -4.86 17.33 -9.36
N THR A 131 -4.64 16.25 -10.11
CA THR A 131 -5.63 15.19 -10.38
C THR A 131 -6.09 14.53 -9.09
N GLY A 132 -5.17 14.15 -8.19
CA GLY A 132 -5.52 13.56 -6.91
C GLY A 132 -6.33 14.49 -6.00
N VAL A 133 -5.97 15.79 -5.95
CA VAL A 133 -6.71 16.79 -5.18
C VAL A 133 -8.11 17.01 -5.76
N LYS A 134 -8.23 17.11 -7.09
CA LYS A 134 -9.54 17.24 -7.77
C LYS A 134 -10.44 16.05 -7.49
N GLU A 135 -9.95 14.81 -7.67
CA GLU A 135 -10.74 13.62 -7.40
C GLU A 135 -11.17 13.54 -5.92
N SER A 136 -10.31 13.94 -4.98
CA SER A 136 -10.69 14.02 -3.57
C SER A 136 -11.80 15.04 -3.32
N ALA A 137 -11.79 16.18 -4.03
CA ALA A 137 -12.87 17.14 -3.96
C ALA A 137 -14.17 16.59 -4.57
N MET A 138 -14.08 15.77 -5.62
CA MET A 138 -15.26 15.13 -6.25
C MET A 138 -16.04 14.25 -5.26
N LEU A 139 -15.38 13.63 -4.27
CA LEU A 139 -16.05 12.84 -3.22
C LEU A 139 -17.11 13.64 -2.44
N SER A 140 -17.08 14.98 -2.46
CA SER A 140 -18.07 15.81 -1.79
C SER A 140 -19.38 16.00 -2.56
N TYR A 141 -19.40 15.75 -3.88
CA TYR A 141 -20.57 16.00 -4.74
C TYR A 141 -20.85 14.90 -5.78
N MET A 142 -19.96 13.91 -5.92
CA MET A 142 -20.09 12.81 -6.87
C MET A 142 -19.99 11.46 -6.16
N PHE A 143 -20.86 10.52 -6.53
CA PHE A 143 -20.84 9.14 -6.04
C PHE A 143 -21.42 8.20 -7.11
N PRO A 144 -20.66 7.13 -7.48
CA PRO A 144 -19.25 6.91 -7.15
C PRO A 144 -18.31 7.82 -7.96
N VAL A 145 -17.11 8.09 -7.41
CA VAL A 145 -16.00 8.70 -8.18
C VAL A 145 -15.24 7.63 -8.98
N PRO A 146 -14.47 8.00 -10.04
CA PRO A 146 -13.79 7.03 -10.89
C PRO A 146 -12.88 6.06 -10.12
N ALA A 147 -12.12 6.52 -9.11
CA ALA A 147 -11.25 5.64 -8.31
C ALA A 147 -12.03 4.64 -7.44
N GLN A 148 -13.26 4.96 -7.01
CA GLN A 148 -14.11 3.99 -6.28
C GLN A 148 -14.50 2.81 -7.18
N ILE A 149 -14.90 3.09 -8.42
CA ILE A 149 -15.23 2.04 -9.40
C ILE A 149 -13.99 1.17 -9.69
N GLU A 150 -12.82 1.79 -9.85
CA GLU A 150 -11.56 1.07 -10.05
C GLU A 150 -11.21 0.20 -8.84
N ALA A 151 -11.41 0.70 -7.62
CA ALA A 151 -11.17 -0.06 -6.40
C ALA A 151 -12.03 -1.33 -6.33
N LEU A 152 -13.32 -1.22 -6.68
CA LEU A 152 -14.23 -2.36 -6.73
C LEU A 152 -13.76 -3.41 -7.76
N TYR A 153 -13.40 -2.99 -8.99
CA TYR A 153 -12.90 -3.91 -10.01
C TYR A 153 -11.58 -4.56 -9.61
N TYR A 154 -10.65 -3.77 -9.10
CA TYR A 154 -9.37 -4.28 -8.60
C TYR A 154 -9.59 -5.34 -7.51
N PHE A 155 -10.45 -5.06 -6.53
CA PHE A 155 -10.76 -6.02 -5.47
C PHE A 155 -11.42 -7.29 -6.03
N GLN A 156 -12.39 -7.16 -6.93
CA GLN A 156 -13.06 -8.32 -7.55
C GLN A 156 -12.07 -9.20 -8.34
N GLU A 157 -11.17 -8.61 -9.10
CA GLU A 157 -10.17 -9.34 -9.89
C GLU A 157 -9.14 -10.02 -8.98
N THR A 158 -8.56 -9.30 -8.02
CA THR A 158 -7.50 -9.84 -7.16
C THR A 158 -8.03 -10.86 -6.15
N SER A 159 -9.25 -10.68 -5.62
CA SER A 159 -9.87 -11.65 -4.70
C SER A 159 -10.14 -13.01 -5.33
N MET A 160 -10.25 -13.11 -6.65
CA MET A 160 -10.38 -14.39 -7.35
C MET A 160 -9.03 -15.10 -7.55
N LEU A 161 -7.92 -14.37 -7.44
CA LEU A 161 -6.56 -14.93 -7.63
C LEU A 161 -5.97 -15.47 -6.31
N HIS A 162 -6.52 -15.05 -5.19
CA HIS A 162 -6.01 -15.37 -3.87
C HIS A 162 -7.13 -15.99 -3.01
N SER A 163 -6.77 -16.86 -2.05
CA SER A 163 -7.72 -17.66 -1.27
C SER A 163 -7.74 -17.34 0.21
N GLY A 164 -6.99 -16.33 0.65
CA GLY A 164 -6.91 -15.91 2.04
C GLY A 164 -8.11 -15.07 2.50
N ASP A 165 -8.26 -14.91 3.81
CA ASP A 165 -9.16 -13.89 4.37
C ASP A 165 -8.62 -12.51 4.04
N ILE A 166 -9.41 -11.68 3.34
CA ILE A 166 -8.95 -10.42 2.81
C ILE A 166 -9.27 -9.27 3.77
N ILE A 167 -8.26 -8.50 4.10
CA ILE A 167 -8.34 -7.25 4.86
C ILE A 167 -8.15 -6.09 3.90
N LEU A 168 -9.14 -5.20 3.81
CA LEU A 168 -9.03 -3.98 3.01
C LEU A 168 -8.53 -2.83 3.89
N CYS A 169 -7.56 -2.08 3.41
CA CYS A 169 -7.03 -0.94 4.13
C CYS A 169 -6.66 0.23 3.22
N GLY A 170 -6.42 1.39 3.81
CA GLY A 170 -5.98 2.58 3.11
C GLY A 170 -5.99 3.81 4.00
N HIS A 171 -5.18 4.79 3.65
CA HIS A 171 -5.12 6.07 4.34
C HIS A 171 -5.88 7.14 3.56
N SER A 172 -6.61 8.03 4.24
CA SER A 172 -7.32 9.17 3.63
C SER A 172 -8.31 8.70 2.56
N LYS A 173 -8.21 9.17 1.31
CA LYS A 173 -9.00 8.68 0.16
C LYS A 173 -8.90 7.16 0.02
N GLY A 174 -7.72 6.56 0.24
CA GLY A 174 -7.54 5.11 0.21
C GLY A 174 -8.43 4.37 1.22
N GLY A 175 -8.65 4.94 2.41
CA GLY A 175 -9.61 4.40 3.39
C GLY A 175 -11.06 4.47 2.88
N ASN A 176 -11.43 5.54 2.16
CA ASN A 176 -12.73 5.61 1.51
C ASN A 176 -12.88 4.54 0.41
N LEU A 177 -11.83 4.30 -0.39
CA LEU A 177 -11.80 3.26 -1.40
C LEU A 177 -11.95 1.86 -0.78
N ALA A 178 -11.25 1.60 0.34
CA ALA A 178 -11.33 0.34 1.08
C ALA A 178 -12.75 0.04 1.63
N VAL A 179 -13.48 1.07 2.03
CA VAL A 179 -14.88 0.93 2.50
C VAL A 179 -15.85 0.73 1.35
N PHE A 180 -15.53 1.28 0.16
CA PHE A 180 -16.39 1.19 -1.01
C PHE A 180 -16.26 -0.17 -1.72
N ALA A 181 -15.03 -0.71 -1.82
CA ALA A 181 -14.72 -1.98 -2.47
C ALA A 181 -15.26 -3.18 -1.69
#